data_52b47dce96d49106fcc3ced612be05cd
#
_entry.id   52b47dce96d49106fcc3ced612be05cd
#
_cell.length_a   1.000
_cell.length_b   1.000
_cell.length_c   1.000
_cell.angle_alpha   90.00
_cell.angle_beta   90.00
_cell.angle_gamma   90.00
#
_symmetry.space_group_name_H-M   'P 1'
#
loop_
_entity.id
_entity.type
_entity.pdbx_description
1 polymer ?
#
loop_
_entity_poly.entity_id
_entity_poly.type
_entity_poly.pdbx_seq_one_letter_code
_entity_poly.pdbx_strand_id
1 'polypeptide(L)'
;MKSRSHYLFENEDSFPQRRRFMRFERGSGHYGPGGRRGRRLEHGDLRLLTLHLISESPRHGYELIKAIEDLTGGSYAPSPGVIYPTLTLLEELGHVSVAAEGTKRLYSITEAGKATLAEAQSLVHTVLGRLTQGPSREAIMPVKRAVENLRIALRMKLADNDDPAVFRKVTSMIDDLVHQIEAL
;
A
#
# COMPACT_ATOMS: atom_id res chain seq x y z
N MET A 1 0.71 72.82 -1.06
CA MET A 1 -0.58 72.75 -1.78
C MET A 1 -0.96 71.26 -1.91
N LYS A 2 -2.10 70.91 -1.28
CA LYS A 2 -3.06 69.82 -1.60
C LYS A 2 -2.50 68.40 -1.63
N SER A 3 -3.06 67.35 -1.10
CA SER A 3 -4.26 67.15 -0.28
C SER A 3 -4.29 65.67 0.07
N ARG A 4 -4.59 65.39 1.33
CA ARG A 4 -5.11 64.18 1.95
C ARG A 4 -5.94 63.29 1.01
N SER A 5 -5.83 61.97 1.17
CA SER A 5 -7.04 61.17 1.33
C SER A 5 -6.73 59.89 2.15
N HIS A 6 -7.39 59.79 3.29
CA HIS A 6 -7.69 58.63 4.08
C HIS A 6 -8.58 57.69 3.26
N TYR A 7 -8.31 56.43 3.27
CA TYR A 7 -9.35 55.39 3.17
C TYR A 7 -9.13 54.34 4.24
N LEU A 8 -9.90 54.49 5.30
CA LEU A 8 -10.35 53.45 6.19
C LEU A 8 -11.21 52.48 5.34
N PHE A 9 -10.93 51.22 5.41
CA PHE A 9 -11.90 50.15 5.11
C PHE A 9 -11.93 49.21 6.31
N GLU A 10 -12.85 49.52 7.23
CA GLU A 10 -13.56 48.54 8.01
C GLU A 10 -14.44 47.79 7.01
N ASN A 11 -14.34 46.48 7.03
CA ASN A 11 -15.49 45.60 6.75
C ASN A 11 -15.28 44.30 7.48
N GLU A 12 -15.93 44.23 8.62
CA GLU A 12 -16.46 43.02 9.20
C GLU A 12 -17.44 42.41 8.20
N ASP A 13 -17.56 41.10 8.38
CA ASP A 13 -18.68 40.25 8.06
C ASP A 13 -18.53 39.23 6.96
N SER A 14 -18.75 38.01 7.46
CA SER A 14 -19.43 36.91 6.78
C SER A 14 -18.61 35.96 5.94
N PHE A 15 -17.86 35.09 6.63
CA PHE A 15 -17.63 33.75 6.07
C PHE A 15 -18.77 32.83 6.50
N PRO A 16 -19.65 32.38 5.61
CA PRO A 16 -20.60 31.35 5.94
C PRO A 16 -19.89 30.01 6.06
N GLN A 17 -19.91 29.47 7.24
CA GLN A 17 -19.62 28.07 7.57
C GLN A 17 -20.47 27.14 6.70
N ARG A 18 -20.01 26.73 5.55
CA ARG A 18 -20.55 25.58 4.86
C ARG A 18 -19.58 24.41 5.02
N ARG A 19 -19.74 23.70 6.13
CA ARG A 19 -19.28 22.32 6.27
C ARG A 19 -20.01 21.49 5.21
N ARG A 20 -19.41 21.38 4.03
CA ARG A 20 -19.83 20.41 3.03
C ARG A 20 -19.16 19.10 3.42
N PHE A 21 -19.85 18.32 4.27
CA PHE A 21 -19.57 16.90 4.42
C PHE A 21 -19.67 16.28 3.03
N MET A 22 -18.52 16.02 2.40
CA MET A 22 -18.46 15.11 1.28
C MET A 22 -18.79 13.71 1.83
N ARG A 23 -20.04 13.36 1.66
CA ARG A 23 -20.54 11.99 1.80
C ARG A 23 -19.79 11.18 0.75
N PHE A 24 -18.82 10.41 1.19
CA PHE A 24 -18.18 9.38 0.37
C PHE A 24 -19.25 8.32 0.12
N GLU A 25 -19.93 8.39 -1.00
CA GLU A 25 -20.77 7.32 -1.49
C GLU A 25 -19.90 6.09 -1.65
N ARG A 26 -20.24 5.06 -0.89
CA ARG A 26 -19.74 3.71 -1.08
C ARG A 26 -20.12 3.26 -2.48
N GLY A 27 -19.22 3.37 -3.41
CA GLY A 27 -19.32 2.65 -4.67
C GLY A 27 -19.29 1.16 -4.35
N SER A 28 -20.46 0.53 -4.39
CA SER A 28 -20.62 -0.92 -4.36
C SER A 28 -20.09 -1.48 -5.67
N GLY A 29 -18.75 -1.70 -5.73
CA GLY A 29 -18.14 -2.51 -6.75
C GLY A 29 -18.63 -3.94 -6.57
N HIS A 30 -19.49 -4.40 -7.46
CA HIS A 30 -19.85 -5.79 -7.61
C HIS A 30 -18.59 -6.57 -7.99
N TYR A 31 -17.93 -7.16 -7.00
CA TYR A 31 -16.93 -8.19 -7.23
C TYR A 31 -17.68 -9.52 -7.36
N GLY A 32 -17.66 -10.09 -8.57
CA GLY A 32 -18.20 -11.41 -8.85
C GLY A 32 -17.56 -12.50 -7.96
N PRO A 33 -18.31 -13.57 -7.63
CA PRO A 33 -17.81 -14.68 -6.81
C PRO A 33 -16.92 -15.57 -7.69
N GLY A 34 -15.59 -15.47 -7.58
CA GLY A 34 -14.69 -16.35 -8.33
C GLY A 34 -13.20 -16.01 -8.31
N GLY A 35 -12.75 -14.99 -7.60
CA GLY A 35 -11.32 -14.73 -7.45
C GLY A 35 -10.76 -15.44 -6.22
N ARG A 36 -9.82 -16.39 -6.40
CA ARG A 36 -8.94 -16.89 -5.34
C ARG A 36 -8.53 -15.72 -4.48
N ARG A 37 -8.91 -15.71 -3.20
CA ARG A 37 -8.48 -14.73 -2.19
C ARG A 37 -6.95 -14.79 -2.08
N GLY A 38 -6.27 -14.13 -3.02
CA GLY A 38 -4.85 -13.84 -2.87
C GLY A 38 -4.69 -13.13 -1.53
N ARG A 39 -3.79 -13.63 -0.69
CA ARG A 39 -3.45 -13.23 0.67
C ARG A 39 -3.31 -11.72 0.80
N ARG A 40 -4.43 -11.00 0.78
CA ARG A 40 -4.44 -9.58 1.12
C ARG A 40 -4.38 -9.49 2.64
N LEU A 41 -3.32 -8.87 3.13
CA LEU A 41 -3.29 -8.39 4.50
C LEU A 41 -4.44 -7.41 4.69
N GLU A 42 -5.31 -7.68 5.65
CA GLU A 42 -6.27 -6.70 6.09
C GLU A 42 -5.54 -5.52 6.73
N HIS A 43 -6.16 -4.35 6.78
CA HIS A 43 -5.50 -3.16 7.35
C HIS A 43 -5.05 -3.39 8.80
N GLY A 44 -5.79 -4.21 9.57
CA GLY A 44 -5.40 -4.63 10.93
C GLY A 44 -4.18 -5.52 10.94
N ASP A 45 -4.10 -6.50 10.04
CA ASP A 45 -2.96 -7.41 9.90
C ASP A 45 -1.68 -6.64 9.55
N LEU A 46 -1.77 -5.69 8.60
CA LEU A 46 -0.61 -4.88 8.19
C LEU A 46 -0.10 -4.01 9.35
N ARG A 47 -0.99 -3.43 10.15
CA ARG A 47 -0.62 -2.62 11.31
C ARG A 47 0.14 -3.46 12.34
N LEU A 48 -0.36 -4.64 12.68
CA LEU A 48 0.29 -5.54 13.62
C LEU A 48 1.62 -6.06 13.10
N LEU A 49 1.69 -6.43 11.82
CA LEU A 49 2.93 -6.85 11.17
C LEU A 49 3.97 -5.73 11.16
N THR A 50 3.57 -4.50 10.84
CA THR A 50 4.46 -3.34 10.86
C THR A 50 5.00 -3.09 12.27
N LEU A 51 4.14 -3.13 13.28
CA LEU A 51 4.55 -2.97 14.68
C LEU A 51 5.48 -4.09 15.13
N HIS A 52 5.22 -5.33 14.74
CA HIS A 52 6.09 -6.47 15.00
C HIS A 52 7.49 -6.29 14.41
N LEU A 53 7.57 -5.90 13.14
CA LEU A 53 8.86 -5.63 12.48
C LEU A 53 9.67 -4.49 13.14
N ILE A 54 8.98 -3.45 13.60
CA ILE A 54 9.62 -2.36 14.34
C ILE A 54 10.09 -2.84 15.73
N SER A 55 9.42 -3.84 16.33
CA SER A 55 9.82 -4.39 17.63
C SER A 55 11.12 -5.19 17.55
N GLU A 56 11.43 -5.79 16.41
CA GLU A 56 12.69 -6.50 16.19
C GLU A 56 13.88 -5.54 16.08
N SER A 57 13.69 -4.42 15.40
CA SER A 57 14.69 -3.36 15.27
C SER A 57 14.03 -2.07 14.76
N PRO A 58 14.55 -0.88 15.14
CA PRO A 58 14.13 0.37 14.53
C PRO A 58 14.32 0.34 13.00
N ARG A 59 13.33 0.88 12.25
CA ARG A 59 13.30 0.80 10.78
C ARG A 59 12.76 2.07 10.16
N HIS A 60 13.23 2.36 8.95
CA HIS A 60 12.64 3.36 8.06
C HIS A 60 11.43 2.80 7.30
N GLY A 61 10.52 3.65 6.84
CA GLY A 61 9.32 3.21 6.11
C GLY A 61 9.61 2.37 4.87
N TYR A 62 10.66 2.69 4.13
CA TYR A 62 11.08 1.89 2.96
C TYR A 62 11.60 0.49 3.35
N GLU A 63 12.34 0.40 4.47
CA GLU A 63 12.85 -0.89 4.97
C GLU A 63 11.71 -1.80 5.42
N LEU A 64 10.63 -1.22 5.98
CA LEU A 64 9.42 -1.96 6.33
C LEU A 64 8.72 -2.53 5.09
N ILE A 65 8.61 -1.74 4.00
CA ILE A 65 8.06 -2.24 2.73
C ILE A 65 8.87 -3.45 2.24
N LYS A 66 10.19 -3.33 2.26
CA LYS A 66 11.09 -4.40 1.83
C LYS A 66 11.03 -5.62 2.74
N ALA A 67 11.01 -5.42 4.07
CA ALA A 67 10.89 -6.52 5.03
C ALA A 67 9.57 -7.29 4.85
N ILE A 68 8.46 -6.61 4.61
CA ILE A 68 7.17 -7.25 4.33
C ILE A 68 7.21 -8.00 2.99
N GLU A 69 7.84 -7.44 1.97
CA GLU A 69 8.05 -8.14 0.70
C GLU A 69 8.88 -9.42 0.88
N ASP A 70 9.95 -9.35 1.64
CA ASP A 70 10.82 -10.50 1.92
C ASP A 70 10.08 -11.57 2.72
N LEU A 71 9.32 -11.21 3.77
CA LEU A 71 8.50 -12.14 4.57
C LEU A 71 7.45 -12.86 3.73
N THR A 72 6.89 -12.21 2.73
CA THR A 72 5.88 -12.79 1.85
C THR A 72 6.49 -13.55 0.66
N GLY A 73 7.81 -13.78 0.64
CA GLY A 73 8.51 -14.35 -0.50
C GLY A 73 8.33 -13.53 -1.78
N GLY A 74 8.07 -12.22 -1.63
CA GLY A 74 7.81 -11.32 -2.75
C GLY A 74 6.40 -11.42 -3.35
N SER A 75 5.47 -12.17 -2.75
CA SER A 75 4.08 -12.26 -3.23
C SER A 75 3.26 -11.00 -2.90
N TYR A 76 3.69 -10.23 -1.90
CA TYR A 76 3.07 -8.97 -1.51
C TYR A 76 4.12 -7.95 -1.06
N ALA A 77 4.00 -6.72 -1.56
CA ALA A 77 4.73 -5.55 -1.08
C ALA A 77 3.74 -4.40 -0.89
N PRO A 78 3.60 -3.84 0.32
CA PRO A 78 2.70 -2.70 0.52
C PRO A 78 3.23 -1.48 -0.25
N SER A 79 2.32 -0.71 -0.85
CA SER A 79 2.71 0.56 -1.47
C SER A 79 3.05 1.62 -0.40
N PRO A 80 3.85 2.65 -0.75
CA PRO A 80 4.08 3.79 0.13
C PRO A 80 2.78 4.43 0.63
N GLY A 81 1.74 4.51 -0.24
CA GLY A 81 0.42 5.03 0.10
C GLY A 81 -0.35 4.21 1.13
N VAL A 82 0.09 3.01 1.45
CA VAL A 82 -0.50 2.16 2.50
C VAL A 82 0.37 2.14 3.75
N ILE A 83 1.70 2.01 3.60
CA ILE A 83 2.59 1.90 4.76
C ILE A 83 2.72 3.21 5.55
N TYR A 84 2.82 4.37 4.88
CA TYR A 84 2.98 5.63 5.60
C TYR A 84 1.75 6.04 6.42
N PRO A 85 0.49 5.92 5.94
CA PRO A 85 -0.68 6.11 6.79
C PRO A 85 -0.74 5.13 7.98
N THR A 86 -0.29 3.89 7.80
CA THR A 86 -0.19 2.91 8.90
C THR A 86 0.82 3.34 9.96
N LEU A 87 1.98 3.86 9.55
CA LEU A 87 3.01 4.39 10.44
C LEU A 87 2.52 5.65 11.18
N THR A 88 1.83 6.56 10.49
CA THR A 88 1.21 7.73 11.11
C THR A 88 0.21 7.31 12.19
N LEU A 89 -0.65 6.33 11.91
CA LEU A 89 -1.60 5.81 12.90
C LEU A 89 -0.89 5.19 14.12
N LEU A 90 0.20 4.43 13.90
CA LEU A 90 0.98 3.84 15.00
C LEU A 90 1.66 4.91 15.87
N GLU A 91 2.12 6.00 15.26
CA GLU A 91 2.67 7.18 15.96
C GLU A 91 1.59 7.89 16.76
N GLU A 92 0.41 8.16 16.17
CA GLU A 92 -0.74 8.80 16.84
C GLU A 92 -1.27 7.99 18.02
N LEU A 93 -1.22 6.65 17.93
CA LEU A 93 -1.57 5.73 19.02
C LEU A 93 -0.47 5.64 20.09
N GLY A 94 0.69 6.27 19.88
CA GLY A 94 1.82 6.21 20.79
C GLY A 94 2.51 4.82 20.81
N HIS A 95 2.27 3.94 19.84
CA HIS A 95 2.88 2.62 19.77
C HIS A 95 4.30 2.66 19.20
N VAL A 96 4.62 3.69 18.43
CA VAL A 96 5.97 3.95 17.92
C VAL A 96 6.37 5.38 18.19
N SER A 97 7.67 5.59 18.39
CA SER A 97 8.31 6.92 18.41
C SER A 97 9.06 7.13 17.11
N VAL A 98 9.22 8.40 16.72
CA VAL A 98 9.89 8.77 15.48
C VAL A 98 11.07 9.67 15.76
N ALA A 99 12.23 9.29 15.25
CA ALA A 99 13.43 10.13 15.24
C ALA A 99 13.75 10.56 13.80
N ALA A 100 14.21 11.79 13.63
CA ALA A 100 14.68 12.29 12.34
C ALA A 100 16.14 11.85 12.13
N GLU A 101 16.41 11.14 11.05
CA GLU A 101 17.76 10.83 10.56
C GLU A 101 18.00 11.49 9.20
N GLY A 102 18.50 12.71 9.22
CA GLY A 102 18.62 13.53 8.01
C GLY A 102 17.23 13.80 7.40
N THR A 103 17.00 13.32 6.18
CA THR A 103 15.70 13.45 5.47
C THR A 103 14.75 12.28 5.72
N LYS A 104 15.18 11.27 6.49
CA LYS A 104 14.41 10.04 6.74
C LYS A 104 13.85 10.03 8.16
N ARG A 105 12.75 9.29 8.35
CA ARG A 105 12.12 9.07 9.66
C ARG A 105 12.41 7.65 10.10
N LEU A 106 13.06 7.49 11.26
CA LEU A 106 13.33 6.21 11.89
C LEU A 106 12.23 5.94 12.92
N TYR A 107 11.57 4.80 12.82
CA TYR A 107 10.48 4.38 13.70
C TYR A 107 11.00 3.35 14.71
N SER A 108 10.75 3.58 16.00
CA SER A 108 11.14 2.71 17.12
C SER A 108 9.91 2.37 17.94
N ILE A 109 9.82 1.12 18.46
CA ILE A 109 8.70 0.71 19.29
C ILE A 109 8.75 1.38 20.66
N THR A 110 7.59 1.75 21.21
CA THR A 110 7.44 2.24 22.58
C THR A 110 7.02 1.12 23.54
N GLU A 111 7.01 1.38 24.85
CA GLU A 111 6.48 0.43 25.83
C GLU A 111 4.98 0.13 25.61
N ALA A 112 4.19 1.14 25.22
CA ALA A 112 2.79 0.93 24.84
C ALA A 112 2.65 0.02 23.60
N GLY A 113 3.53 0.19 22.61
CA GLY A 113 3.58 -0.67 21.44
C GLY A 113 3.94 -2.11 21.78
N LYS A 114 4.90 -2.32 22.68
CA LYS A 114 5.27 -3.67 23.17
C LYS A 114 4.11 -4.35 23.92
N ALA A 115 3.40 -3.61 24.77
CA ALA A 115 2.24 -4.12 25.48
C ALA A 115 1.14 -4.56 24.47
N THR A 116 0.84 -3.72 23.48
CA THR A 116 -0.12 -4.04 22.41
C THR A 116 0.28 -5.30 21.63
N LEU A 117 1.56 -5.48 21.32
CA LEU A 117 2.05 -6.69 20.65
C LEU A 117 1.91 -7.93 21.52
N ALA A 118 2.18 -7.81 22.82
CA ALA A 118 2.05 -8.92 23.76
C ALA A 118 0.59 -9.42 23.85
N GLU A 119 -0.37 -8.49 23.90
CA GLU A 119 -1.80 -8.81 23.87
C GLU A 119 -2.25 -9.44 22.54
N ALA A 120 -1.65 -9.04 21.42
CA ALA A 120 -1.98 -9.54 20.10
C ALA A 120 -1.07 -10.68 19.61
N GLN A 121 -0.26 -11.30 20.47
CA GLN A 121 0.77 -12.27 20.08
C GLN A 121 0.22 -13.45 19.26
N SER A 122 -0.93 -14.02 19.64
CA SER A 122 -1.55 -15.12 18.90
C SER A 122 -1.98 -14.70 17.49
N LEU A 123 -2.45 -13.46 17.35
CA LEU A 123 -2.83 -12.90 16.04
C LEU A 123 -1.61 -12.62 15.17
N VAL A 124 -0.53 -12.09 15.75
CA VAL A 124 0.77 -11.91 15.06
C VAL A 124 1.26 -13.24 14.51
N HIS A 125 1.28 -14.31 15.33
CA HIS A 125 1.65 -15.66 14.88
C HIS A 125 0.77 -16.16 13.74
N THR A 126 -0.53 -15.94 13.82
CA THR A 126 -1.48 -16.33 12.76
C THR A 126 -1.21 -15.58 11.46
N VAL A 127 -0.94 -14.28 11.53
CA VAL A 127 -0.61 -13.45 10.37
C VAL A 127 0.70 -13.90 9.74
N LEU A 128 1.76 -14.07 10.55
CA LEU A 128 3.06 -14.56 10.09
C LEU A 128 2.93 -15.95 9.45
N GLY A 129 2.23 -16.88 10.09
CA GLY A 129 2.00 -18.23 9.56
C GLY A 129 1.31 -18.21 8.21
N ARG A 130 0.29 -17.35 8.01
CA ARG A 130 -0.37 -17.19 6.72
C ARG A 130 0.56 -16.62 5.64
N LEU A 131 1.48 -15.74 6.01
CA LEU A 131 2.40 -15.10 5.07
C LEU A 131 3.55 -16.02 4.63
N THR A 132 4.04 -16.86 5.55
CA THR A 132 5.16 -17.77 5.28
C THR A 132 4.74 -19.07 4.56
N GLN A 133 3.45 -19.39 4.49
CA GLN A 133 2.93 -20.58 3.77
C GLN A 133 2.94 -20.44 2.23
N GLY A 134 3.51 -19.38 1.67
CA GLY A 134 3.65 -19.15 0.24
C GLY A 134 4.82 -19.89 -0.39
N PRO A 135 4.89 -19.94 -1.74
CA PRO A 135 6.08 -20.41 -2.42
C PRO A 135 7.28 -19.57 -2.00
N SER A 136 8.44 -20.21 -1.86
CA SER A 136 9.68 -19.53 -1.49
C SER A 136 10.00 -18.39 -2.49
N ARG A 137 10.77 -17.40 -2.03
CA ARG A 137 11.23 -16.31 -2.90
C ARG A 137 11.94 -16.85 -4.15
N GLU A 138 12.75 -17.90 -3.99
CA GLU A 138 13.47 -18.56 -5.08
C GLU A 138 12.53 -19.19 -6.12
N ALA A 139 11.43 -19.78 -5.67
CA ALA A 139 10.43 -20.37 -6.57
C ALA A 139 9.59 -19.31 -7.31
N ILE A 140 9.31 -18.16 -6.68
CA ILE A 140 8.43 -17.13 -7.27
C ILE A 140 9.21 -16.12 -8.16
N MET A 141 10.51 -15.92 -7.93
CA MET A 141 11.32 -14.94 -8.66
C MET A 141 11.37 -15.18 -10.18
N PRO A 142 11.52 -16.41 -10.69
CA PRO A 142 11.47 -16.68 -12.13
C PRO A 142 10.12 -16.28 -12.74
N VAL A 143 9.01 -16.57 -12.04
CA VAL A 143 7.66 -16.21 -12.48
C VAL A 143 7.48 -14.69 -12.52
N LYS A 144 7.92 -13.98 -11.49
CA LYS A 144 7.89 -12.50 -11.47
C LYS A 144 8.68 -11.91 -12.64
N ARG A 145 9.87 -12.43 -12.91
CA ARG A 145 10.69 -11.98 -14.05
C ARG A 145 9.97 -12.21 -15.38
N ALA A 146 9.35 -13.37 -15.56
CA ALA A 146 8.60 -13.68 -16.77
C ALA A 146 7.41 -12.73 -16.98
N VAL A 147 6.68 -12.40 -15.90
CA VAL A 147 5.56 -11.44 -15.93
C VAL A 147 6.07 -10.04 -16.27
N GLU A 148 7.21 -9.61 -15.70
CA GLU A 148 7.77 -8.28 -16.01
C GLU A 148 8.26 -8.20 -17.47
N ASN A 149 8.90 -9.25 -17.98
CA ASN A 149 9.27 -9.34 -19.38
C ASN A 149 8.05 -9.26 -20.30
N LEU A 150 6.94 -9.94 -19.94
CA LEU A 150 5.68 -9.84 -20.67
C LEU A 150 5.16 -8.40 -20.68
N ARG A 151 5.15 -7.72 -19.54
CA ARG A 151 4.73 -6.30 -19.43
C ARG A 151 5.54 -5.38 -20.33
N ILE A 152 6.87 -5.57 -20.35
CA ILE A 152 7.78 -4.80 -21.20
C ILE A 152 7.47 -5.07 -22.67
N ALA A 153 7.35 -6.33 -23.08
CA ALA A 153 7.04 -6.71 -24.45
C ALA A 153 5.68 -6.14 -24.93
N LEU A 154 4.65 -6.20 -24.09
CA LEU A 154 3.35 -5.61 -24.37
C LEU A 154 3.47 -4.09 -24.55
N ARG A 155 4.18 -3.41 -23.64
CA ARG A 155 4.40 -1.96 -23.74
C ARG A 155 5.10 -1.58 -25.03
N MET A 156 6.20 -2.26 -25.37
CA MET A 156 6.94 -2.00 -26.60
C MET A 156 6.12 -2.28 -27.86
N LYS A 157 5.31 -3.35 -27.86
CA LYS A 157 4.53 -3.76 -29.05
C LYS A 157 3.29 -2.90 -29.28
N LEU A 158 2.69 -2.37 -28.20
CA LEU A 158 1.41 -1.66 -28.25
C LEU A 158 1.58 -0.11 -28.19
N ALA A 159 2.77 0.40 -27.82
CA ALA A 159 2.98 1.84 -27.63
C ALA A 159 2.75 2.66 -28.92
N ASP A 160 3.18 2.12 -30.08
CA ASP A 160 3.13 2.80 -31.37
C ASP A 160 2.28 2.01 -32.40
N ASN A 161 1.31 1.19 -31.91
CA ASN A 161 0.54 0.34 -32.78
C ASN A 161 -0.96 0.61 -32.67
N ASP A 162 -1.56 1.11 -33.74
CA ASP A 162 -2.99 1.42 -33.85
C ASP A 162 -3.79 0.32 -34.60
N ASP A 163 -3.15 -0.81 -35.00
CA ASP A 163 -3.82 -1.88 -35.71
C ASP A 163 -4.68 -2.75 -34.78
N PRO A 164 -6.02 -2.72 -34.92
CA PRO A 164 -6.92 -3.54 -34.09
C PRO A 164 -6.68 -5.05 -34.22
N ALA A 165 -6.07 -5.53 -35.30
CA ALA A 165 -5.76 -6.92 -35.47
C ALA A 165 -4.64 -7.38 -34.53
N VAL A 166 -3.65 -6.53 -34.28
CA VAL A 166 -2.57 -6.77 -33.32
C VAL A 166 -3.13 -6.87 -31.90
N PHE A 167 -4.01 -5.94 -31.51
CA PHE A 167 -4.64 -5.98 -30.19
C PHE A 167 -5.45 -7.25 -29.98
N ARG A 168 -6.29 -7.66 -30.94
CA ARG A 168 -7.05 -8.91 -30.86
C ARG A 168 -6.14 -10.14 -30.72
N LYS A 169 -5.05 -10.18 -31.49
CA LYS A 169 -4.11 -11.30 -31.44
C LYS A 169 -3.40 -11.37 -30.09
N VAL A 170 -2.95 -10.23 -29.54
CA VAL A 170 -2.32 -10.17 -28.22
C VAL A 170 -3.29 -10.61 -27.13
N THR A 171 -4.54 -10.15 -27.16
CA THR A 171 -5.57 -10.56 -26.20
C THR A 171 -5.77 -12.08 -26.24
N SER A 172 -5.96 -12.66 -27.44
CA SER A 172 -6.11 -14.12 -27.58
C SER A 172 -4.92 -14.89 -27.01
N MET A 173 -3.68 -14.44 -27.29
CA MET A 173 -2.49 -15.12 -26.73
C MET A 173 -2.44 -15.08 -25.20
N ILE A 174 -2.87 -13.97 -24.58
CA ILE A 174 -2.92 -13.85 -23.12
C ILE A 174 -4.02 -14.73 -22.55
N ASP A 175 -5.21 -14.76 -23.18
CA ASP A 175 -6.32 -15.61 -22.75
C ASP A 175 -5.94 -17.10 -22.84
N ASP A 176 -5.28 -17.52 -23.93
CA ASP A 176 -4.76 -18.89 -24.10
C ASP A 176 -3.75 -19.25 -22.98
N LEU A 177 -2.84 -18.32 -22.64
CA LEU A 177 -1.89 -18.51 -21.55
C LEU A 177 -2.59 -18.65 -20.20
N VAL A 178 -3.62 -17.82 -19.93
CA VAL A 178 -4.42 -17.92 -18.71
C VAL A 178 -5.07 -19.30 -18.59
N HIS A 179 -5.72 -19.78 -19.65
CA HIS A 179 -6.34 -21.11 -19.66
C HIS A 179 -5.32 -22.23 -19.41
N GLN A 180 -4.13 -22.15 -20.01
CA GLN A 180 -3.05 -23.13 -19.77
C GLN A 180 -2.58 -23.12 -18.31
N ILE A 181 -2.46 -21.94 -17.69
CA ILE A 181 -2.07 -21.81 -16.27
C ILE A 181 -3.17 -22.36 -15.35
N GLU A 182 -4.45 -22.12 -15.67
CA GLU A 182 -5.57 -22.63 -14.88
C GLU A 182 -5.72 -24.15 -14.94
N ALA A 183 -5.17 -24.78 -15.99
CA ALA A 183 -5.19 -26.23 -16.19
C ALA A 183 -4.04 -26.99 -15.51
N LEU A 184 -3.05 -26.27 -14.88
CA LEU A 184 -1.97 -26.87 -14.09
C LEU A 184 -2.45 -27.35 -12.72
#